data_745b695989f5510be58c5d7792c63b95
#
_entry.id   745b695989f5510be58c5d7792c63b95
#
_cell.length_a   1.000
_cell.length_b   1.000
_cell.length_c   1.000
_cell.angle_alpha   90.00
_cell.angle_beta   90.00
_cell.angle_gamma   90.00
#
_symmetry.space_group_name_H-M   'P 1'
#
loop_
_entity.id
_entity.type
_entity.pdbx_description
1 polymer ?
#
loop_
_entity_poly.entity_id
_entity_poly.type
_entity_poly.pdbx_seq_one_letter_code
_entity_poly.pdbx_strand_id
1 'polypeptide(L)'
;MYCYKSVFSITAWMSDSESSSAGDVGEGRLASVSVIRDTGTKVQLTLKADGLRKRKSFFAALISTFKKPSEPTKLCSNAHFTEFTLTDHSLKFTLNVLNLHGNKKKKGNDRREDVFKCFIKQFPTRINPDSATFEIMEPASGNCFILMNLIKIDNLTTNWKEFQSMNGTVDASAV
;
A
#
# COMPACT_ATOMS: atom_id res chain seq x y z
N MET A 1 9.58 -57.77 21.92
CA MET A 1 8.40 -57.03 21.40
C MET A 1 8.18 -55.84 22.30
N TYR A 2 8.92 -54.73 22.05
CA TYR A 2 8.88 -53.52 22.89
C TYR A 2 8.29 -52.37 22.09
N CYS A 3 7.16 -51.86 22.60
CA CYS A 3 6.42 -50.75 22.03
C CYS A 3 6.98 -49.45 22.58
N TYR A 4 7.64 -48.61 21.73
CA TYR A 4 8.05 -47.27 22.09
C TYR A 4 6.91 -46.28 21.83
N LYS A 5 6.34 -45.74 22.91
CA LYS A 5 5.47 -44.56 22.85
C LYS A 5 6.36 -43.33 22.83
N SER A 6 6.37 -42.64 21.72
CA SER A 6 6.94 -41.31 21.59
C SER A 6 5.93 -40.26 22.08
N VAL A 7 6.24 -39.58 23.17
CA VAL A 7 5.47 -38.47 23.72
C VAL A 7 6.06 -37.20 23.11
N PHE A 8 5.33 -36.56 22.17
CA PHE A 8 5.64 -35.22 21.72
C PHE A 8 5.10 -34.20 22.70
N SER A 9 6.00 -33.54 23.41
CA SER A 9 5.71 -32.38 24.26
C SER A 9 5.68 -31.14 23.36
N ILE A 10 4.50 -30.53 23.19
CA ILE A 10 4.32 -29.24 22.54
C ILE A 10 4.50 -28.17 23.60
N THR A 11 5.67 -27.53 23.63
CA THR A 11 5.88 -26.31 24.39
C THR A 11 5.33 -25.12 23.60
N ALA A 12 4.17 -24.63 24.02
CA ALA A 12 3.63 -23.37 23.52
C ALA A 12 4.50 -22.21 24.04
N TRP A 13 5.13 -21.49 23.14
CA TRP A 13 5.73 -20.20 23.43
C TRP A 13 4.62 -19.15 23.45
N MET A 14 4.16 -18.78 24.64
CA MET A 14 3.40 -17.56 24.86
C MET A 14 4.41 -16.40 24.82
N SER A 15 4.32 -15.61 23.77
CA SER A 15 4.98 -14.31 23.70
C SER A 15 4.07 -13.29 24.36
N ASP A 16 4.40 -12.90 25.58
CA ASP A 16 3.82 -11.75 26.26
C ASP A 16 4.28 -10.50 25.54
N SER A 17 3.40 -9.87 24.78
CA SER A 17 3.63 -8.53 24.26
C SER A 17 3.20 -7.51 25.31
N GLU A 18 4.15 -7.05 26.11
CA GLU A 18 3.99 -5.88 26.97
C GLU A 18 3.70 -4.64 26.12
N SER A 19 2.51 -4.09 26.30
CA SER A 19 2.12 -2.80 25.75
C SER A 19 2.73 -1.69 26.60
N SER A 20 3.91 -1.20 26.24
CA SER A 20 4.43 0.05 26.76
C SER A 20 3.86 1.22 25.97
N SER A 21 2.91 1.93 26.56
CA SER A 21 2.45 3.22 26.12
C SER A 21 3.50 4.29 26.44
N ALA A 22 4.40 4.55 25.51
CA ALA A 22 5.20 5.75 25.49
C ALA A 22 4.82 6.52 24.22
N GLY A 23 4.36 7.76 24.38
CA GLY A 23 4.02 8.63 23.26
C GLY A 23 5.24 8.90 22.42
N ASP A 24 5.34 8.23 21.27
CA ASP A 24 6.34 8.51 20.26
C ASP A 24 5.69 9.19 19.07
N VAL A 25 6.17 10.39 18.83
CA VAL A 25 5.82 11.23 17.67
C VAL A 25 6.47 10.59 16.46
N GLY A 26 5.66 9.88 15.63
CA GLY A 26 6.03 9.69 14.23
C GLY A 26 6.42 8.32 13.71
N GLU A 27 6.07 7.21 14.33
CA GLU A 27 6.17 5.91 13.67
C GLU A 27 4.96 5.69 12.74
N GLY A 28 5.14 6.02 11.44
CA GLY A 28 4.12 5.77 10.43
C GLY A 28 3.90 4.27 10.22
N ARG A 29 2.65 3.85 10.05
CA ARG A 29 2.28 2.48 9.68
C ARG A 29 2.81 2.15 8.29
N LEU A 30 3.13 0.89 8.04
CA LEU A 30 3.48 0.45 6.69
C LEU A 30 2.22 0.39 5.82
N ALA A 31 2.29 1.00 4.65
CA ALA A 31 1.27 0.83 3.61
C ALA A 31 1.39 -0.56 2.98
N SER A 32 0.26 -1.22 2.75
CA SER A 32 0.27 -2.50 2.06
C SER A 32 0.34 -2.28 0.54
N VAL A 33 1.32 -2.93 -0.10
CA VAL A 33 1.49 -2.95 -1.55
C VAL A 33 1.29 -4.36 -2.07
N SER A 34 0.42 -4.53 -3.08
CA SER A 34 0.16 -5.85 -3.65
C SER A 34 0.05 -5.77 -5.18
N VAL A 35 0.61 -6.77 -5.85
CA VAL A 35 0.47 -6.94 -7.30
C VAL A 35 -0.85 -7.65 -7.58
N ILE A 36 -1.78 -6.97 -8.26
CA ILE A 36 -3.07 -7.60 -8.65
C ILE A 36 -3.02 -8.22 -10.04
N ARG A 37 -2.24 -7.63 -10.93
CA ARG A 37 -2.13 -8.10 -12.32
C ARG A 37 -0.74 -7.81 -12.89
N ASP A 38 -0.23 -8.75 -13.65
CA ASP A 38 0.94 -8.61 -14.52
C ASP A 38 0.61 -9.21 -15.88
N THR A 39 0.82 -8.44 -16.94
CA THR A 39 0.56 -8.85 -18.34
C THR A 39 1.84 -9.01 -19.14
N GLY A 40 3.01 -9.11 -18.49
CA GLY A 40 4.31 -9.09 -19.11
C GLY A 40 4.84 -7.67 -19.29
N THR A 41 4.13 -6.81 -20.01
CA THR A 41 4.55 -5.41 -20.25
C THR A 41 3.99 -4.42 -19.25
N LYS A 42 2.85 -4.74 -18.61
CA LYS A 42 2.17 -3.85 -17.68
C LYS A 42 1.94 -4.55 -16.34
N VAL A 43 2.27 -3.84 -15.26
CA VAL A 43 2.00 -4.26 -13.88
C VAL A 43 0.99 -3.33 -13.23
N GLN A 44 0.04 -3.91 -12.50
CA GLN A 44 -0.93 -3.17 -11.67
C GLN A 44 -0.67 -3.48 -10.21
N LEU A 45 -0.37 -2.42 -9.44
CA LEU A 45 -0.18 -2.48 -8.00
C LEU A 45 -1.35 -1.83 -7.28
N THR A 46 -1.75 -2.36 -6.14
CA THR A 46 -2.62 -1.68 -5.18
C THR A 46 -1.79 -1.13 -4.04
N LEU A 47 -2.04 0.14 -3.68
CA LEU A 47 -1.52 0.78 -2.49
C LEU A 47 -2.70 0.93 -1.52
N LYS A 48 -2.65 0.22 -0.39
CA LYS A 48 -3.70 0.24 0.62
C LYS A 48 -3.23 0.99 1.85
N ALA A 49 -4.04 1.97 2.25
CA ALA A 49 -3.94 2.67 3.51
C ALA A 49 -5.35 2.79 4.07
N ASP A 50 -5.53 2.51 5.35
CA ASP A 50 -6.85 2.52 5.97
C ASP A 50 -7.44 3.93 5.99
N GLY A 51 -8.75 4.01 5.77
CA GLY A 51 -9.50 5.26 5.85
C GLY A 51 -9.45 6.15 4.60
N LEU A 52 -8.84 5.70 3.50
CA LEU A 52 -8.88 6.45 2.24
C LEU A 52 -10.31 6.69 1.75
N ARG A 53 -10.54 7.88 1.19
CA ARG A 53 -11.83 8.26 0.59
C ARG A 53 -11.64 8.84 -0.80
N LYS A 54 -12.43 8.36 -1.74
CA LYS A 54 -12.46 8.88 -3.10
C LYS A 54 -12.99 10.31 -3.12
N ARG A 55 -12.34 11.17 -3.90
CA ARG A 55 -12.83 12.53 -4.13
C ARG A 55 -14.07 12.47 -5.01
N LYS A 56 -15.23 12.84 -4.48
CA LYS A 56 -16.47 13.00 -5.24
C LYS A 56 -16.39 14.33 -5.98
N SER A 57 -16.05 14.30 -7.27
CA SER A 57 -16.07 15.49 -8.11
C SER A 57 -16.74 15.14 -9.43
N PHE A 58 -17.83 15.84 -9.73
CA PHE A 58 -18.53 15.69 -11.01
C PHE A 58 -17.66 16.09 -12.21
N PHE A 59 -16.67 16.96 -12.00
CA PHE A 59 -15.75 17.43 -13.04
C PHE A 59 -14.46 16.60 -13.15
N ALA A 60 -14.17 15.73 -12.17
CA ALA A 60 -12.95 14.93 -12.21
C ALA A 60 -12.93 13.91 -13.35
N ALA A 61 -14.10 13.43 -13.78
CA ALA A 61 -14.22 12.52 -14.92
C ALA A 61 -13.84 13.20 -16.24
N LEU A 62 -14.16 14.48 -16.41
CA LEU A 62 -13.80 15.26 -17.59
C LEU A 62 -12.32 15.65 -17.61
N ILE A 63 -11.74 15.97 -16.44
CA ILE A 63 -10.32 16.37 -16.33
C ILE A 63 -9.39 15.16 -16.44
N SER A 64 -9.81 13.99 -15.96
CA SER A 64 -9.02 12.76 -16.05
C SER A 64 -8.81 12.26 -17.48
N THR A 65 -9.69 12.66 -18.40
CA THR A 65 -9.57 12.32 -19.83
C THR A 65 -8.46 13.12 -20.51
N PHE A 66 -8.10 14.30 -19.98
CA PHE A 66 -7.18 15.25 -20.62
C PHE A 66 -5.86 15.46 -19.89
N LYS A 67 -5.75 15.08 -18.61
CA LYS A 67 -4.49 15.19 -17.85
C LYS A 67 -4.30 13.92 -17.04
N LYS A 68 -3.28 13.15 -17.37
CA LYS A 68 -2.79 12.09 -16.49
C LYS A 68 -2.44 12.76 -15.15
N PRO A 69 -3.05 12.35 -14.03
CA PRO A 69 -2.61 12.86 -12.75
C PRO A 69 -1.20 12.31 -12.49
N SER A 70 -0.21 13.15 -12.69
CA SER A 70 1.19 12.84 -12.37
C SER A 70 1.41 12.65 -10.86
N GLU A 71 0.42 13.01 -10.04
CA GLU A 71 0.48 12.89 -8.60
C GLU A 71 -0.80 12.24 -8.06
N PRO A 72 -0.68 11.15 -7.30
CA PRO A 72 -1.85 10.46 -6.71
C PRO A 72 -2.57 11.29 -5.64
N THR A 73 -1.98 12.37 -5.14
CA THR A 73 -2.52 13.27 -4.11
C THR A 73 -3.87 13.87 -4.47
N LYS A 74 -4.11 14.12 -5.76
CA LYS A 74 -5.36 14.76 -6.23
C LYS A 74 -6.56 13.82 -6.28
N LEU A 75 -6.35 12.53 -6.10
CA LEU A 75 -7.40 11.51 -6.20
C LEU A 75 -8.19 11.34 -4.91
N CYS A 76 -7.56 11.54 -3.76
CA CYS A 76 -8.16 11.37 -2.45
C CYS A 76 -8.75 12.67 -1.93
N SER A 77 -9.86 12.57 -1.17
CA SER A 77 -10.49 13.75 -0.53
C SER A 77 -9.93 14.04 0.86
N ASN A 78 -9.36 13.04 1.50
CA ASN A 78 -8.90 13.09 2.89
C ASN A 78 -7.46 12.59 3.08
N ALA A 79 -6.69 12.49 2.01
CA ALA A 79 -5.31 12.04 2.10
C ALA A 79 -4.43 12.87 1.17
N HIS A 80 -3.18 13.07 1.58
CA HIS A 80 -2.16 13.74 0.79
C HIS A 80 -0.80 13.06 0.97
N PHE A 81 -0.02 13.05 -0.09
CA PHE A 81 1.37 12.59 -0.04
C PHE A 81 2.25 13.75 0.43
N THR A 82 2.98 13.56 1.50
CA THR A 82 4.03 14.48 1.95
C THR A 82 5.34 14.19 1.25
N GLU A 83 5.53 12.95 0.82
CA GLU A 83 6.63 12.50 0.00
C GLU A 83 6.12 11.49 -1.01
N PHE A 84 6.53 11.62 -2.29
CA PHE A 84 6.26 10.63 -3.32
C PHE A 84 7.41 10.63 -4.33
N THR A 85 8.13 9.53 -4.42
CA THR A 85 9.22 9.34 -5.37
C THR A 85 9.04 8.00 -6.06
N LEU A 86 8.90 8.02 -7.38
CA LEU A 86 8.87 6.85 -8.24
C LEU A 86 10.02 6.97 -9.24
N THR A 87 10.91 6.00 -9.22
CA THR A 87 12.01 5.89 -10.17
C THR A 87 11.81 4.67 -11.07
N ASP A 88 12.73 4.42 -11.97
CA ASP A 88 12.69 3.23 -12.83
C ASP A 88 12.82 1.91 -12.05
N HIS A 89 13.34 1.94 -10.84
CA HIS A 89 13.61 0.74 -10.03
C HIS A 89 13.05 0.79 -8.60
N SER A 90 12.52 1.92 -8.12
CA SER A 90 12.13 2.09 -6.73
C SER A 90 10.85 2.89 -6.54
N LEU A 91 10.19 2.69 -5.40
CA LEU A 91 9.05 3.49 -4.95
C LEU A 91 9.23 3.87 -3.48
N LYS A 92 9.13 5.15 -3.19
CA LYS A 92 9.09 5.67 -1.83
C LYS A 92 7.94 6.64 -1.70
N PHE A 93 7.14 6.49 -0.64
CA PHE A 93 6.14 7.50 -0.32
C PHE A 93 5.81 7.57 1.17
N THR A 94 5.34 8.73 1.57
CA THR A 94 4.70 8.99 2.85
C THR A 94 3.32 9.59 2.57
N LEU A 95 2.27 8.93 3.03
CA LEU A 95 0.87 9.28 2.82
C LEU A 95 0.21 9.56 4.15
N ASN A 96 -0.30 10.77 4.31
CA ASN A 96 -1.05 11.21 5.49
C ASN A 96 -2.55 11.10 5.19
N VAL A 97 -3.27 10.39 6.04
CA VAL A 97 -4.72 10.15 5.92
C VAL A 97 -5.45 10.79 7.09
N LEU A 98 -6.33 11.75 6.81
CA LEU A 98 -7.17 12.40 7.80
C LEU A 98 -8.40 11.55 8.10
N ASN A 99 -8.46 10.95 9.27
CA ASN A 99 -9.59 10.19 9.77
C ASN A 99 -10.44 11.05 10.71
N LEU A 100 -11.68 11.27 10.32
CA LEU A 100 -12.68 11.91 11.17
C LEU A 100 -13.30 10.84 12.07
N HIS A 101 -12.79 10.67 13.28
CA HIS A 101 -13.45 9.87 14.31
C HIS A 101 -14.55 10.72 14.94
N GLY A 102 -15.73 10.71 14.34
CA GLY A 102 -16.91 11.40 14.87
C GLY A 102 -17.73 10.48 15.73
N ASN A 103 -17.53 10.49 17.04
CA ASN A 103 -18.61 10.20 17.95
C ASN A 103 -19.61 11.37 17.90
N LYS A 104 -20.78 11.16 17.28
CA LYS A 104 -21.85 12.18 17.11
C LYS A 104 -22.35 12.80 18.42
N LYS A 105 -21.87 12.37 19.58
CA LYS A 105 -22.28 12.83 20.90
C LYS A 105 -21.27 13.66 21.68
N LYS A 106 -20.02 13.81 21.21
CA LYS A 106 -19.04 14.70 21.84
C LYS A 106 -18.64 15.80 20.85
N LYS A 107 -18.81 17.03 21.25
CA LYS A 107 -18.55 18.29 20.50
C LYS A 107 -17.04 18.59 20.35
N GLY A 108 -16.22 17.56 20.11
CA GLY A 108 -14.80 17.63 19.81
C GLY A 108 -14.55 16.94 18.46
N ASN A 109 -14.20 17.72 17.45
CA ASN A 109 -13.70 17.20 16.16
C ASN A 109 -12.29 16.65 16.43
N ASP A 110 -12.19 15.42 16.90
CA ASP A 110 -10.91 14.73 17.04
C ASP A 110 -10.47 14.29 15.63
N ARG A 111 -9.71 15.17 14.97
CA ARG A 111 -9.08 14.88 13.69
C ARG A 111 -7.81 14.12 13.98
N ARG A 112 -7.82 12.82 13.71
CA ARG A 112 -6.63 12.00 13.78
C ARG A 112 -6.01 11.88 12.40
N GLU A 113 -4.73 12.17 12.32
CA GLU A 113 -3.91 11.95 11.13
C GLU A 113 -3.15 10.64 11.28
N ASP A 114 -3.41 9.70 10.39
CA ASP A 114 -2.67 8.45 10.31
C ASP A 114 -1.63 8.55 9.19
N VAL A 115 -0.38 8.25 9.51
CA VAL A 115 0.75 8.32 8.57
C VAL A 115 1.06 6.91 8.06
N PHE A 116 1.07 6.74 6.74
CA PHE A 116 1.44 5.50 6.06
C PHE A 116 2.71 5.69 5.25
N LYS A 117 3.64 4.76 5.38
CA LYS A 117 4.93 4.80 4.66
C LYS A 117 5.08 3.56 3.80
N CYS A 118 5.72 3.72 2.66
CA CYS A 118 6.13 2.63 1.81
C CYS A 118 7.54 2.89 1.30
N PHE A 119 8.34 1.85 1.29
CA PHE A 119 9.66 1.90 0.71
C PHE A 119 9.99 0.58 0.02
N ILE A 120 9.99 0.58 -1.32
CA ILE A 120 10.46 -0.50 -2.17
C ILE A 120 11.78 -0.02 -2.77
N LYS A 121 12.87 -0.61 -2.33
CA LYS A 121 14.23 -0.22 -2.78
C LYS A 121 14.48 -0.65 -4.21
N GLN A 122 13.99 -1.82 -4.57
CA GLN A 122 14.23 -2.39 -5.89
C GLN A 122 13.03 -3.19 -6.39
N PHE A 123 12.47 -2.77 -7.50
CA PHE A 123 11.46 -3.54 -8.21
C PHE A 123 12.07 -4.81 -8.85
N PRO A 124 11.28 -5.87 -9.07
CA PRO A 124 11.76 -7.08 -9.77
C PRO A 124 12.26 -6.81 -11.20
N THR A 125 11.75 -5.76 -11.85
CA THR A 125 12.18 -5.28 -13.18
C THR A 125 12.13 -3.77 -13.22
N ARG A 126 12.82 -3.15 -14.18
CA ARG A 126 12.74 -1.70 -14.37
C ARG A 126 11.42 -1.31 -15.03
N ILE A 127 10.96 -0.12 -14.70
CA ILE A 127 9.72 0.48 -15.20
C ILE A 127 9.98 1.85 -15.83
N ASN A 128 9.04 2.31 -16.66
CA ASN A 128 9.03 3.70 -17.11
C ASN A 128 8.20 4.54 -16.11
N PRO A 129 8.82 5.37 -15.26
CA PRO A 129 8.10 6.15 -14.25
C PRO A 129 7.17 7.19 -14.88
N ASP A 130 7.51 7.76 -16.05
CA ASP A 130 6.69 8.77 -16.74
C ASP A 130 5.40 8.21 -17.31
N SER A 131 5.33 6.89 -17.48
CA SER A 131 4.12 6.18 -17.93
C SER A 131 3.19 5.78 -16.80
N ALA A 132 3.57 6.00 -15.54
CA ALA A 132 2.77 5.63 -14.39
C ALA A 132 1.42 6.37 -14.38
N THR A 133 0.35 5.62 -14.10
CA THR A 133 -0.97 6.18 -13.92
C THR A 133 -1.55 5.75 -12.60
N PHE A 134 -2.36 6.62 -12.00
CA PHE A 134 -2.94 6.42 -10.69
C PHE A 134 -4.46 6.59 -10.75
N GLU A 135 -5.17 5.68 -10.10
CA GLU A 135 -6.62 5.72 -9.96
C GLU A 135 -7.01 5.37 -8.52
N ILE A 136 -8.08 5.98 -8.00
CA ILE A 136 -8.65 5.55 -6.74
C ILE A 136 -9.84 4.63 -7.03
N MET A 137 -9.77 3.44 -6.48
CA MET A 137 -10.81 2.42 -6.57
C MET A 137 -11.61 2.40 -5.27
N GLU A 138 -12.94 2.33 -5.40
CA GLU A 138 -13.88 2.21 -4.29
C GLU A 138 -14.69 0.93 -4.49
N PRO A 139 -14.24 -0.21 -3.94
CA PRO A 139 -14.96 -1.46 -4.03
C PRO A 139 -16.23 -1.43 -3.17
N ALA A 140 -17.13 -2.40 -3.40
CA ALA A 140 -18.37 -2.52 -2.64
C ALA A 140 -18.16 -2.67 -1.11
N SER A 141 -16.98 -3.12 -0.70
CA SER A 141 -16.56 -3.18 0.72
C SER A 141 -16.36 -1.82 1.38
N GLY A 142 -16.32 -0.73 0.59
CA GLY A 142 -16.13 0.63 1.07
C GLY A 142 -14.67 1.02 1.38
N ASN A 143 -13.72 0.09 1.34
CA ASN A 143 -12.31 0.38 1.59
C ASN A 143 -11.61 0.81 0.31
N CYS A 144 -11.45 2.11 0.13
CA CYS A 144 -10.75 2.66 -1.02
C CYS A 144 -9.27 2.28 -1.02
N PHE A 145 -8.71 2.12 -2.21
CA PHE A 145 -7.28 1.93 -2.42
C PHE A 145 -6.83 2.65 -3.69
N ILE A 146 -5.54 2.93 -3.79
CA ILE A 146 -4.94 3.50 -4.99
C ILE A 146 -4.46 2.37 -5.88
N LEU A 147 -4.91 2.37 -7.14
CA LEU A 147 -4.42 1.51 -8.19
C LEU A 147 -3.33 2.25 -8.95
N MET A 148 -2.15 1.67 -9.02
CA MET A 148 -1.02 2.18 -9.78
C MET A 148 -0.72 1.25 -10.96
N ASN A 149 -0.73 1.79 -12.18
CA ASN A 149 -0.33 1.06 -13.38
C ASN A 149 1.07 1.48 -13.77
N LEU A 150 1.95 0.51 -13.99
CA LEU A 150 3.35 0.68 -14.38
C LEU A 150 3.60 -0.05 -15.70
N ILE A 151 4.48 0.50 -16.55
CA ILE A 151 4.96 -0.16 -17.76
C ILE A 151 6.39 -0.62 -17.53
N LYS A 152 6.67 -1.90 -17.71
CA LYS A 152 8.00 -2.49 -17.67
C LYS A 152 8.79 -2.10 -18.92
N ILE A 153 10.09 -1.88 -18.75
CA ILE A 153 11.01 -1.55 -19.85
C ILE A 153 12.07 -2.64 -20.07
N ASP A 154 12.21 -3.58 -19.13
CA ASP A 154 13.13 -4.72 -19.25
C ASP A 154 12.52 -5.98 -18.63
N ASN A 155 13.19 -7.11 -18.81
CA ASN A 155 12.83 -8.40 -18.19
C ASN A 155 11.33 -8.70 -18.22
N LEU A 156 10.69 -8.55 -19.38
CA LEU A 156 9.25 -8.66 -19.55
C LEU A 156 8.69 -10.03 -19.17
N THR A 157 9.54 -11.06 -19.11
CA THR A 157 9.22 -12.42 -18.70
C THR A 157 9.09 -12.59 -17.19
N THR A 158 9.69 -11.69 -16.39
CA THR A 158 9.59 -11.72 -14.93
C THR A 158 8.17 -11.34 -14.50
N ASN A 159 7.44 -12.28 -13.91
CA ASN A 159 6.08 -12.05 -13.41
C ASN A 159 6.14 -11.53 -11.96
N TRP A 160 5.77 -10.27 -11.75
CA TRP A 160 5.80 -9.64 -10.43
C TRP A 160 4.81 -10.27 -9.44
N LYS A 161 3.69 -10.79 -9.94
CA LYS A 161 2.69 -11.44 -9.07
C LYS A 161 3.23 -12.77 -8.54
N GLU A 162 3.89 -13.55 -9.37
CA GLU A 162 4.57 -14.77 -8.96
C GLU A 162 5.74 -14.46 -8.03
N PHE A 163 6.55 -13.45 -8.36
CA PHE A 163 7.64 -12.97 -7.52
C PHE A 163 7.13 -12.62 -6.12
N GLN A 164 6.07 -11.83 -6.00
CA GLN A 164 5.48 -11.48 -4.71
C GLN A 164 4.92 -12.69 -3.98
N SER A 165 4.29 -13.63 -4.70
CA SER A 165 3.74 -14.86 -4.10
C SER A 165 4.81 -15.74 -3.48
N MET A 166 5.98 -15.83 -4.12
CA MET A 166 7.10 -16.63 -3.62
C MET A 166 7.86 -15.96 -2.47
N ASN A 167 8.02 -14.65 -2.53
CA ASN A 167 8.90 -13.91 -1.63
C ASN A 167 8.16 -13.09 -0.55
N GLY A 168 6.82 -13.00 -0.63
CA GLY A 168 5.99 -12.19 0.29
C GLY A 168 6.13 -10.69 0.09
N THR A 169 7.00 -10.22 -0.80
CA THR A 169 7.30 -8.81 -1.06
C THR A 169 7.45 -8.52 -2.54
N VAL A 170 7.29 -7.25 -2.92
CA VAL A 170 7.62 -6.73 -4.27
C VAL A 170 9.03 -6.15 -4.29
N ASP A 171 9.66 -5.99 -3.13
CA ASP A 171 11.02 -5.45 -3.03
C ASP A 171 12.06 -6.55 -3.28
N ALA A 172 12.69 -6.52 -4.46
CA ALA A 172 13.72 -7.48 -4.83
C ALA A 172 15.01 -7.34 -4.00
N SER A 173 15.22 -6.22 -3.32
CA SER A 173 16.37 -6.04 -2.43
C SER A 173 16.19 -6.74 -1.07
N ALA A 174 14.99 -7.20 -0.76
CA ALA A 174 14.65 -7.84 0.50
C ALA A 174 14.68 -9.39 0.42
N VAL A 175 15.11 -9.94 -0.73
CA VAL A 175 15.11 -11.39 -1.04
C VAL A 175 16.53 -11.92 -1.12
#